data_4dde4bad4b3b90fce05ffa0d735103d5
#
_entry.id   4dde4bad4b3b90fce05ffa0d735103d5
#
_cell.length_a   1.000
_cell.length_b   1.000
_cell.length_c   1.000
_cell.angle_alpha   90.00
_cell.angle_beta   90.00
_cell.angle_gamma   90.00
#
_symmetry.space_group_name_H-M   'P 1'
#
loop_
_entity.id
_entity.type
_entity.pdbx_description
1 polymer ?
#
loop_
_entity_poly.entity_id
_entity_poly.type
_entity_poly.pdbx_seq_one_letter_code
_entity_poly.pdbx_strand_id
1 'polypeptide(L)'
;MKTFILSIPKGVPTAVMLLLVLYFTFAKNPLGLNVFHSIPYAEYVGHFVLYFIACLVFILDYAKARLPHHSKVNQEIGIAVSTGVLSLLMEIGLMQYSGYNYDLNNVYAASFAALLAFLFYHYWLLHPFRHYLYHSIQHHWRYQHRRKKKK
;
A
#
# COMPACT_ATOMS: atom_id res chain seq x y z
N MET A 1 4.65 -9.76 19.28
CA MET A 1 4.17 -9.14 18.01
C MET A 1 4.80 -7.79 17.68
N LYS A 2 5.27 -6.99 18.66
CA LYS A 2 5.79 -5.61 18.43
C LYS A 2 7.08 -5.51 17.60
N THR A 3 7.87 -6.56 17.47
CA THR A 3 9.16 -6.56 16.74
C THR A 3 9.05 -7.01 15.29
N PHE A 4 7.94 -7.68 14.91
CA PHE A 4 7.79 -8.27 13.58
C PHE A 4 7.75 -7.23 12.44
N ILE A 5 6.97 -6.16 12.60
CA ILE A 5 6.85 -5.10 11.58
C ILE A 5 8.19 -4.38 11.32
N LEU A 6 9.02 -4.23 12.36
CA LEU A 6 10.34 -3.62 12.24
C LEU A 6 11.40 -4.55 11.65
N SER A 7 11.22 -5.86 11.76
CA SER A 7 12.16 -6.86 11.21
C SER A 7 12.05 -7.05 9.70
N ILE A 8 10.91 -6.70 9.10
CA ILE A 8 10.73 -6.79 7.64
C ILE A 8 11.62 -5.74 6.97
N PRO A 9 12.48 -6.11 6.00
CA PRO A 9 13.28 -5.15 5.26
C PRO A 9 12.43 -4.09 4.56
N LYS A 10 12.99 -2.87 4.45
CA LYS A 10 12.35 -1.77 3.72
C LYS A 10 12.16 -2.16 2.25
N GLY A 11 11.03 -1.78 1.66
CA GLY A 11 10.68 -2.07 0.27
C GLY A 11 10.07 -3.46 0.05
N VAL A 12 10.22 -4.41 0.99
CA VAL A 12 9.60 -5.75 0.84
C VAL A 12 8.07 -5.67 0.83
N PRO A 13 7.40 -4.95 1.75
CA PRO A 13 5.95 -4.80 1.68
C PRO A 13 5.47 -4.18 0.37
N THR A 14 6.18 -3.17 -0.10
CA THR A 14 5.91 -2.51 -1.40
C THR A 14 6.06 -3.49 -2.56
N ALA A 15 7.14 -4.27 -2.60
CA ALA A 15 7.40 -5.25 -3.66
C ALA A 15 6.33 -6.36 -3.68
N VAL A 16 5.99 -6.90 -2.50
CA VAL A 16 4.94 -7.92 -2.38
C VAL A 16 3.59 -7.36 -2.83
N MET A 17 3.27 -6.12 -2.44
CA MET A 17 2.00 -5.50 -2.83
C MET A 17 1.94 -5.22 -4.34
N LEU A 18 3.04 -4.81 -4.97
CA LEU A 18 3.12 -4.66 -6.42
C LEU A 18 2.89 -6.00 -7.15
N LEU A 19 3.47 -7.09 -6.65
CA LEU A 19 3.23 -8.43 -7.21
C LEU A 19 1.77 -8.85 -7.05
N LEU A 20 1.14 -8.53 -5.93
CA LEU A 20 -0.29 -8.79 -5.73
C LEU A 20 -1.15 -7.96 -6.69
N VAL A 21 -0.86 -6.67 -6.88
CA VAL A 21 -1.56 -5.83 -7.85
C VAL A 21 -1.44 -6.42 -9.25
N LEU A 22 -0.23 -6.80 -9.68
CA LEU A 22 0.00 -7.46 -10.96
C LEU A 22 -0.81 -8.76 -11.07
N TYR A 23 -0.74 -9.62 -10.06
CA TYR A 23 -1.46 -10.89 -10.05
C TYR A 23 -2.96 -10.69 -10.18
N PHE A 24 -3.56 -9.85 -9.33
CA PHE A 24 -5.02 -9.62 -9.34
C PHE A 24 -5.50 -8.90 -10.60
N THR A 25 -4.65 -8.10 -11.23
CA THR A 25 -4.98 -7.41 -12.49
C THR A 25 -4.93 -8.35 -13.68
N PHE A 26 -3.90 -9.20 -13.79
CA PHE A 26 -3.68 -10.01 -14.99
C PHE A 26 -4.21 -11.46 -14.90
N ALA A 27 -4.56 -11.96 -13.72
CA ALA A 27 -5.14 -13.29 -13.57
C ALA A 27 -6.60 -13.30 -14.03
N LYS A 28 -6.94 -14.16 -14.98
CA LYS A 28 -8.31 -14.27 -15.54
C LYS A 28 -9.41 -14.58 -14.50
N ASN A 29 -9.04 -15.22 -13.39
CA ASN A 29 -9.94 -15.55 -12.28
C ASN A 29 -9.12 -15.72 -10.99
N PRO A 30 -8.61 -14.63 -10.40
CA PRO A 30 -7.60 -14.67 -9.34
C PRO A 30 -8.06 -15.39 -8.06
N LEU A 31 -9.37 -15.48 -7.84
CA LEU A 31 -9.93 -16.13 -6.64
C LEU A 31 -10.69 -17.43 -6.95
N GLY A 32 -10.76 -17.85 -8.22
CA GLY A 32 -11.55 -19.03 -8.61
C GLY A 32 -13.06 -18.89 -8.36
N LEU A 33 -13.52 -17.71 -8.04
CA LEU A 33 -14.90 -17.43 -7.66
C LEU A 33 -15.66 -16.85 -8.87
N ASN A 34 -16.44 -17.67 -9.55
CA ASN A 34 -17.37 -17.19 -10.58
C ASN A 34 -18.45 -16.21 -10.03
N VAL A 35 -18.49 -16.04 -8.72
CA VAL A 35 -19.45 -15.20 -8.00
C VAL A 35 -19.31 -13.71 -8.38
N PHE A 36 -18.11 -13.26 -8.71
CA PHE A 36 -17.90 -11.85 -9.08
C PHE A 36 -18.58 -11.44 -10.37
N HIS A 37 -18.78 -12.36 -11.32
CA HIS A 37 -19.54 -12.07 -12.56
C HIS A 37 -21.04 -11.91 -12.32
N SER A 38 -21.56 -12.38 -11.20
CA SER A 38 -22.99 -12.32 -10.85
C SER A 38 -23.35 -11.06 -10.05
N ILE A 39 -22.37 -10.32 -9.54
CA ILE A 39 -22.60 -9.14 -8.71
C ILE A 39 -22.27 -7.90 -9.55
N PRO A 40 -23.27 -7.03 -9.82
CA PRO A 40 -22.99 -5.78 -10.53
C PRO A 40 -22.00 -4.93 -9.74
N TYR A 41 -21.07 -4.30 -10.45
CA TYR A 41 -20.00 -3.44 -9.88
C TYR A 41 -18.94 -4.14 -9.02
N ALA A 42 -18.94 -5.47 -8.89
CA ALA A 42 -17.96 -6.19 -8.08
C ALA A 42 -16.51 -5.92 -8.53
N GLU A 43 -16.31 -5.72 -9.83
CA GLU A 43 -15.00 -5.38 -10.40
C GLU A 43 -14.49 -4.03 -9.87
N TYR A 44 -15.31 -2.99 -9.88
CA TYR A 44 -14.94 -1.66 -9.37
C TYR A 44 -14.65 -1.68 -7.86
N VAL A 45 -15.44 -2.45 -7.10
CA VAL A 45 -15.20 -2.65 -5.67
C VAL A 45 -13.88 -3.38 -5.45
N GLY A 46 -13.58 -4.38 -6.27
CA GLY A 46 -12.30 -5.11 -6.24
C GLY A 46 -11.11 -4.19 -6.48
N HIS A 47 -11.16 -3.37 -7.54
CA HIS A 47 -10.15 -2.34 -7.83
C HIS A 47 -10.02 -1.34 -6.70
N PHE A 48 -11.13 -0.83 -6.17
CA PHE A 48 -11.13 0.09 -5.04
C PHE A 48 -10.40 -0.50 -3.83
N VAL A 49 -10.78 -1.71 -3.39
CA VAL A 49 -10.17 -2.35 -2.21
C VAL A 49 -8.68 -2.65 -2.44
N LEU A 50 -8.34 -3.19 -3.61
CA LEU A 50 -6.96 -3.51 -3.96
C LEU A 50 -6.06 -2.28 -3.91
N TYR A 51 -6.45 -1.19 -4.57
CA TYR A 51 -5.65 0.03 -4.65
C TYR A 51 -5.68 0.85 -3.36
N PHE A 52 -6.74 0.76 -2.55
CA PHE A 52 -6.78 1.33 -1.21
C PHE A 52 -5.71 0.68 -0.32
N ILE A 53 -5.68 -0.64 -0.29
CA ILE A 53 -4.68 -1.40 0.50
C ILE A 53 -3.28 -1.15 -0.06
N ALA A 54 -3.09 -1.15 -1.38
CA ALA A 54 -1.80 -0.91 -2.02
C ALA A 54 -1.24 0.46 -1.62
N CYS A 55 -2.03 1.52 -1.74
CA CYS A 55 -1.63 2.87 -1.38
C CYS A 55 -1.26 2.97 0.11
N LEU A 56 -2.05 2.37 1.02
CA LEU A 56 -1.72 2.33 2.44
C LEU A 56 -0.39 1.63 2.70
N VAL A 57 -0.15 0.47 2.10
CA VAL A 57 1.11 -0.28 2.25
C VAL A 57 2.29 0.56 1.75
N PHE A 58 2.17 1.22 0.60
CA PHE A 58 3.23 2.07 0.04
C PHE A 58 3.55 3.26 0.96
N ILE A 59 2.53 3.94 1.49
CA ILE A 59 2.73 5.06 2.43
C ILE A 59 3.36 4.56 3.74
N LEU A 60 2.89 3.44 4.30
CA LEU A 60 3.43 2.89 5.54
C LEU A 60 4.88 2.41 5.41
N ASP A 61 5.22 1.75 4.30
CA ASP A 61 6.60 1.30 4.04
C ASP A 61 7.53 2.49 3.81
N TYR A 62 7.06 3.51 3.10
CA TYR A 62 7.77 4.77 2.94
C TYR A 62 7.97 5.49 4.29
N ALA A 63 6.92 5.63 5.11
CA ALA A 63 7.00 6.26 6.43
C ALA A 63 7.99 5.53 7.35
N LYS A 64 7.98 4.20 7.33
CA LYS A 64 8.96 3.36 8.03
C LYS A 64 10.40 3.61 7.54
N ALA A 65 10.59 3.84 6.25
CA ALA A 65 11.92 4.09 5.67
C ALA A 65 12.51 5.45 6.10
N ARG A 66 11.70 6.42 6.45
CA ARG A 66 12.09 7.81 6.74
C ARG A 66 12.20 8.16 8.23
N LEU A 67 11.99 7.20 9.12
CA LEU A 67 12.27 7.42 10.54
C LEU A 67 13.78 7.55 10.80
N PRO A 68 14.22 8.57 11.49
CA PRO A 68 13.56 9.57 12.33
C PRO A 68 13.13 10.85 11.59
N HIS A 69 13.35 10.98 10.29
CA HIS A 69 13.01 12.17 9.52
C HIS A 69 11.50 12.16 9.20
N HIS A 70 10.82 13.24 9.52
CA HIS A 70 9.37 13.36 9.31
C HIS A 70 8.98 13.07 7.85
N SER A 71 8.00 12.18 7.67
CA SER A 71 7.31 12.03 6.40
C SER A 71 6.73 13.39 5.98
N LYS A 72 7.03 13.82 4.76
CA LYS A 72 6.51 15.09 4.24
C LYS A 72 5.20 14.80 3.54
N VAL A 73 4.17 15.57 3.84
CA VAL A 73 2.82 15.45 3.22
C VAL A 73 2.90 15.38 1.70
N ASN A 74 3.76 16.20 1.08
CA ASN A 74 3.97 16.20 -0.37
C ASN A 74 4.43 14.84 -0.91
N GLN A 75 5.16 14.07 -0.15
CA GLN A 75 5.64 12.75 -0.55
C GLN A 75 4.55 11.69 -0.40
N GLU A 76 3.71 11.80 0.61
CA GLU A 76 2.50 10.96 0.78
C GLU A 76 1.51 11.19 -0.36
N ILE A 77 1.29 12.46 -0.74
CA ILE A 77 0.50 12.83 -1.91
C ILE A 77 1.13 12.25 -3.19
N GLY A 78 2.45 12.37 -3.34
CA GLY A 78 3.18 11.79 -4.47
C GLY A 78 2.95 10.28 -4.60
N ILE A 79 2.93 9.54 -3.48
CA ILE A 79 2.64 8.10 -3.46
C ILE A 79 1.19 7.83 -3.90
N ALA A 80 0.22 8.61 -3.40
CA ALA A 80 -1.17 8.44 -3.78
C ALA A 80 -1.38 8.70 -5.29
N VAL A 81 -0.79 9.77 -5.82
CA VAL A 81 -0.80 10.06 -7.27
C VAL A 81 -0.14 8.95 -8.08
N SER A 82 1.03 8.47 -7.64
CA SER A 82 1.74 7.36 -8.30
C SER A 82 0.93 6.08 -8.30
N THR A 83 0.13 5.83 -7.24
CA THR A 83 -0.78 4.67 -7.18
C THR A 83 -1.92 4.80 -8.20
N GLY A 84 -2.46 6.00 -8.40
CA GLY A 84 -3.45 6.26 -9.46
C GLY A 84 -2.85 6.08 -10.87
N VAL A 85 -1.62 6.57 -11.09
CA VAL A 85 -0.90 6.36 -12.36
C VAL A 85 -0.61 4.87 -12.59
N LEU A 86 -0.26 4.12 -11.54
CA LEU A 86 -0.08 2.68 -11.62
C LEU A 86 -1.35 1.97 -12.10
N SER A 87 -2.52 2.36 -11.57
CA SER A 87 -3.81 1.81 -12.01
C SER A 87 -4.05 2.06 -13.51
N LEU A 88 -3.77 3.27 -13.99
CA LEU A 88 -3.88 3.60 -15.41
C LEU A 88 -2.95 2.73 -16.27
N LEU A 89 -1.70 2.54 -15.85
CA LEU A 89 -0.74 1.70 -16.57
C LEU A 89 -1.16 0.23 -16.59
N MET A 90 -1.74 -0.26 -15.50
CA MET A 90 -2.26 -1.64 -15.42
C MET A 90 -3.44 -1.84 -16.37
N GLU A 91 -4.36 -0.88 -16.46
CA GLU A 91 -5.51 -0.95 -17.36
C GLU A 91 -5.08 -0.92 -18.85
N ILE A 92 -4.12 -0.05 -19.19
CA ILE A 92 -3.51 -0.03 -20.54
C ILE A 92 -2.81 -1.37 -20.84
N GLY A 93 -2.08 -1.92 -19.86
CA GLY A 93 -1.42 -3.22 -19.99
C GLY A 93 -2.41 -4.36 -20.23
N LEU A 94 -3.54 -4.37 -19.53
CA LEU A 94 -4.63 -5.34 -19.75
C LEU A 94 -5.21 -5.25 -21.16
N MET A 95 -5.48 -4.04 -21.63
CA MET A 95 -5.99 -3.83 -23.00
C MET A 95 -5.03 -4.42 -24.04
N GLN A 96 -3.71 -4.21 -23.88
CA GLN A 96 -2.71 -4.70 -24.84
C GLN A 96 -2.48 -6.21 -24.74
N TYR A 97 -2.51 -6.76 -23.53
CA TYR A 97 -2.17 -8.17 -23.31
C TYR A 97 -3.35 -9.12 -23.56
N SER A 98 -4.55 -8.77 -23.13
CA SER A 98 -5.71 -9.67 -23.15
C SER A 98 -6.77 -9.30 -24.18
N GLY A 99 -6.63 -8.16 -24.89
CA GLY A 99 -7.68 -7.60 -25.75
C GLY A 99 -8.93 -7.14 -24.98
N TYR A 100 -8.78 -6.97 -23.66
CA TYR A 100 -9.82 -6.44 -22.79
C TYR A 100 -10.16 -5.00 -23.16
N ASN A 101 -11.41 -4.63 -23.13
CA ASN A 101 -11.80 -3.24 -23.37
C ASN A 101 -11.37 -2.37 -22.19
N TYR A 102 -10.70 -1.27 -22.50
CA TYR A 102 -10.28 -0.29 -21.51
C TYR A 102 -11.48 0.27 -20.73
N ASP A 103 -11.46 0.17 -19.40
CA ASP A 103 -12.51 0.70 -18.53
C ASP A 103 -11.99 1.81 -17.63
N LEU A 104 -12.37 3.04 -17.98
CA LEU A 104 -12.04 4.24 -17.19
C LEU A 104 -12.59 4.19 -15.76
N ASN A 105 -13.70 3.48 -15.53
CA ASN A 105 -14.30 3.42 -14.18
C ASN A 105 -13.38 2.67 -13.20
N ASN A 106 -12.64 1.65 -13.67
CA ASN A 106 -11.63 0.96 -12.86
C ASN A 106 -10.53 1.93 -12.41
N VAL A 107 -10.07 2.80 -13.33
CA VAL A 107 -9.05 3.82 -13.02
C VAL A 107 -9.60 4.87 -12.05
N TYR A 108 -10.85 5.29 -12.22
CA TYR A 108 -11.50 6.22 -11.28
C TYR A 108 -11.67 5.60 -9.90
N ALA A 109 -12.14 4.35 -9.81
CA ALA A 109 -12.28 3.63 -8.56
C ALA A 109 -10.94 3.51 -7.82
N ALA A 110 -9.87 3.13 -8.52
CA ALA A 110 -8.52 3.00 -7.97
C ALA A 110 -7.92 4.35 -7.55
N SER A 111 -8.11 5.41 -8.35
CA SER A 111 -7.62 6.75 -8.03
C SER A 111 -8.33 7.34 -6.80
N PHE A 112 -9.63 7.13 -6.71
CA PHE A 112 -10.42 7.54 -5.55
C PHE A 112 -10.03 6.75 -4.30
N ALA A 113 -9.77 5.45 -4.45
CA ALA A 113 -9.26 4.61 -3.37
C ALA A 113 -7.90 5.10 -2.85
N ALA A 114 -6.97 5.47 -3.74
CA ALA A 114 -5.67 6.00 -3.37
C ALA A 114 -5.79 7.34 -2.61
N LEU A 115 -6.69 8.22 -3.03
CA LEU A 115 -6.99 9.46 -2.33
C LEU A 115 -7.54 9.20 -0.92
N LEU A 116 -8.52 8.31 -0.80
CA LEU A 116 -9.09 7.94 0.50
C LEU A 116 -8.05 7.26 1.41
N ALA A 117 -7.18 6.42 0.86
CA ALA A 117 -6.10 5.80 1.61
C ALA A 117 -5.12 6.83 2.17
N PHE A 118 -4.74 7.85 1.37
CA PHE A 118 -3.93 8.97 1.84
C PHE A 118 -4.62 9.75 2.98
N LEU A 119 -5.90 10.11 2.82
CA LEU A 119 -6.67 10.81 3.84
C LEU A 119 -6.79 9.97 5.13
N PHE A 120 -7.09 8.69 4.98
CA PHE A 120 -7.18 7.76 6.11
C PHE A 120 -5.84 7.63 6.85
N TYR A 121 -4.73 7.49 6.12
CA TYR A 121 -3.40 7.48 6.72
C TYR A 121 -3.11 8.79 7.44
N HIS A 122 -3.33 9.92 6.79
CA HIS A 122 -2.95 11.24 7.31
C HIS A 122 -3.73 11.62 8.57
N TYR A 123 -5.03 11.40 8.59
CA TYR A 123 -5.90 11.80 9.72
C TYR A 123 -5.99 10.75 10.83
N TRP A 124 -5.92 9.45 10.50
CA TRP A 124 -6.20 8.39 11.45
C TRP A 124 -4.97 7.55 11.82
N LEU A 125 -4.11 7.23 10.89
CA LEU A 125 -2.96 6.35 11.13
C LEU A 125 -1.67 7.09 11.46
N LEU A 126 -1.49 8.32 11.02
CA LEU A 126 -0.24 9.06 11.17
C LEU A 126 0.17 9.18 12.64
N HIS A 127 -0.75 9.57 13.53
CA HIS A 127 -0.49 9.75 14.95
C HIS A 127 -0.16 8.44 15.69
N PRO A 128 -1.03 7.41 15.68
CA PRO A 128 -0.74 6.16 16.39
C PRO A 128 0.45 5.41 15.79
N PHE A 129 0.64 5.49 14.46
CA PHE A 129 1.76 4.84 13.81
C PHE A 129 3.11 5.49 14.16
N ARG A 130 3.20 6.83 14.19
CA ARG A 130 4.39 7.56 14.66
C ARG A 130 4.70 7.24 16.11
N HIS A 131 3.71 7.28 16.98
CA HIS A 131 3.89 6.97 18.41
C HIS A 131 4.40 5.54 18.60
N TYR A 132 3.83 4.59 17.87
CA TYR A 132 4.24 3.19 17.91
C TYR A 132 5.69 3.00 17.44
N LEU A 133 6.07 3.58 16.32
CA LEU A 133 7.41 3.47 15.78
C LEU A 133 8.44 4.17 16.68
N TYR A 134 8.14 5.36 17.17
CA TYR A 134 9.03 6.11 18.06
C TYR A 134 9.32 5.34 19.36
N HIS A 135 8.27 4.79 19.98
CA HIS A 135 8.41 3.99 21.21
C HIS A 135 9.24 2.71 20.98
N SER A 136 9.03 2.07 19.85
CA SER A 136 9.76 0.84 19.47
C SER A 136 11.25 1.09 19.22
N ILE A 137 11.60 2.22 18.56
CA ILE A 137 12.99 2.61 18.30
C ILE A 137 13.71 2.99 19.60
N GLN A 138 13.06 3.75 20.48
CA GLN A 138 13.63 4.09 21.79
C GLN A 138 13.92 2.84 22.63
N HIS A 139 13.00 1.87 22.62
CA HIS A 139 13.20 0.62 23.36
C HIS A 139 14.38 -0.19 22.82
N HIS A 140 14.54 -0.28 21.51
CA HIS A 140 15.64 -0.98 20.88
C HIS A 140 16.99 -0.29 21.15
N TRP A 141 17.02 1.04 21.08
CA TRP A 141 18.23 1.83 21.38
C TRP A 141 18.67 1.68 22.83
N ARG A 142 17.74 1.77 23.81
CA ARG A 142 18.02 1.55 25.23
C ARG A 142 18.53 0.14 25.51
N TYR A 143 18.02 -0.86 24.81
CA TYR A 143 18.46 -2.26 24.97
C TYR A 143 19.90 -2.42 24.47
N GLN A 144 20.25 -1.87 23.34
CA GLN A 144 21.62 -1.92 22.79
C GLN A 144 22.64 -1.20 23.68
N HIS A 145 22.28 -0.02 24.22
CA HIS A 145 23.17 0.72 25.15
C HIS A 145 23.40 -0.01 26.47
N ARG A 146 22.39 -0.71 27.00
CA ARG A 146 22.55 -1.54 28.21
C ARG A 146 23.45 -2.75 27.95
N ARG A 147 23.43 -3.34 26.78
CA ARG A 147 24.34 -4.45 26.42
C ARG A 147 25.81 -4.00 26.31
N LYS A 148 26.03 -2.80 25.75
CA LYS A 148 27.39 -2.25 25.63
C LYS A 148 28.03 -1.85 26.99
N LYS A 149 27.21 -1.52 28.00
CA LYS A 149 27.71 -1.19 29.36
C LYS A 149 28.01 -2.43 30.22
N LYS A 150 27.63 -3.63 29.79
CA LYS A 150 27.84 -4.90 30.49
C LYS A 150 29.06 -5.69 29.93
N LYS A 151 29.67 -5.19 28.86
CA LYS A 151 30.96 -5.66 28.33
C LYS A 151 32.08 -4.69 28.72
#